data_58bb7710f74ed0b68f4722bccaa7f940
#
_entry.id   58bb7710f74ed0b68f4722bccaa7f940
#
_cell.length_a   1.000
_cell.length_b   1.000
_cell.length_c   1.000
_cell.angle_alpha   90.00
_cell.angle_beta   90.00
_cell.angle_gamma   90.00
#
_symmetry.space_group_name_H-M   'P 1'
#
loop_
_entity.id
_entity.type
_entity.pdbx_description
1 polymer ?
#
loop_
_entity_poly.entity_id
_entity_poly.type
_entity_poly.pdbx_seq_one_letter_code
_entity_poly.pdbx_strand_id
1 'polypeptide(L)'
;NADFTLDGQRFTLTEVELYPTHLRVNLEDDPTNTAWLRGVDLYLENEHGERFGSSINGITASGDPDGEGYATFWLDSPFFSQGEHLTLYISGADWKDKDAPRVRVDLGTGTAEHLPDGIQFLRAERQAEGWIVYFTMPRETNGSLYNNFSGGFWDEAGNHYEIWQFGHTYGYRDPVTGKTVEEDTMFTENFPLAGFEGDVVYLEPNRNRTTDFSIPVSIPIS
;
A
#
# COMPACT_ATOMS: atom_id res chain seq x y z
N ASN A 1 -15.73 -1.61 21.60
CA ASN A 1 -15.98 -1.83 20.16
C ASN A 1 -16.71 -0.62 19.59
N ALA A 2 -16.34 -0.18 18.41
CA ALA A 2 -17.00 0.91 17.70
C ALA A 2 -17.09 0.56 16.21
N ASP A 3 -18.31 0.59 15.66
CA ASP A 3 -18.54 0.36 14.23
C ASP A 3 -18.36 1.67 13.47
N PHE A 4 -17.71 1.61 12.31
CA PHE A 4 -17.51 2.77 11.45
C PHE A 4 -17.43 2.36 9.98
N THR A 5 -17.39 3.36 9.10
CA THR A 5 -17.32 3.12 7.66
C THR A 5 -16.21 3.98 7.05
N LEU A 6 -15.39 3.38 6.21
CA LEU A 6 -14.38 4.05 5.40
C LEU A 6 -14.72 3.78 3.93
N ASP A 7 -14.96 4.82 3.14
CA ASP A 7 -15.22 4.72 1.71
C ASP A 7 -16.23 3.61 1.33
N GLY A 8 -17.31 3.51 2.10
CA GLY A 8 -18.35 2.50 1.90
C GLY A 8 -18.05 1.10 2.45
N GLN A 9 -16.82 0.84 2.90
CA GLN A 9 -16.42 -0.40 3.56
C GLN A 9 -16.69 -0.31 5.06
N ARG A 10 -17.16 -1.38 5.68
CA ARG A 10 -17.55 -1.43 7.09
C ARG A 10 -16.46 -2.06 7.93
N PHE A 11 -16.19 -1.48 9.08
CA PHE A 11 -15.20 -1.96 10.04
C PHE A 11 -15.72 -1.86 11.47
N THR A 12 -15.17 -2.70 12.33
CA THR A 12 -15.34 -2.60 13.77
C THR A 12 -13.99 -2.40 14.42
N LEU A 13 -13.81 -1.33 15.20
CA LEU A 13 -12.71 -1.19 16.13
C LEU A 13 -12.97 -2.15 17.29
N THR A 14 -12.23 -3.25 17.33
CA THR A 14 -12.46 -4.33 18.31
C THR A 14 -11.65 -4.13 19.58
N GLU A 15 -10.45 -3.60 19.45
CA GLU A 15 -9.55 -3.46 20.59
C GLU A 15 -8.59 -2.29 20.41
N VAL A 16 -8.30 -1.61 21.50
CA VAL A 16 -7.21 -0.63 21.62
C VAL A 16 -6.41 -0.97 22.87
N GLU A 17 -5.12 -1.24 22.71
CA GLU A 17 -4.23 -1.56 23.81
C GLU A 17 -3.12 -0.53 23.92
N LEU A 18 -3.01 0.06 25.11
CA LEU A 18 -2.01 1.08 25.41
C LEU A 18 -0.82 0.45 26.17
N TYR A 19 0.35 0.54 25.56
CA TYR A 19 1.62 0.14 26.14
C TYR A 19 2.54 1.36 26.32
N PRO A 20 3.54 1.33 27.22
CA PRO A 20 4.49 2.43 27.36
C PRO A 20 5.25 2.79 26.07
N THR A 21 5.45 1.80 25.20
CA THR A 21 6.24 1.96 23.96
C THR A 21 5.41 2.18 22.71
N HIS A 22 4.16 1.76 22.70
CA HIS A 22 3.27 1.85 21.53
C HIS A 22 1.81 1.74 21.94
N LEU A 23 0.92 2.12 21.04
CA LEU A 23 -0.49 1.78 21.12
C LEU A 23 -0.82 0.84 19.97
N ARG A 24 -1.61 -0.19 20.24
CA ARG A 24 -2.10 -1.15 19.25
C ARG A 24 -3.59 -0.96 19.01
N VAL A 25 -3.97 -0.93 17.76
CA VAL A 25 -5.37 -0.81 17.28
C VAL A 25 -5.69 -2.05 16.47
N ASN A 26 -6.76 -2.75 16.82
CA ASN A 26 -7.27 -3.89 16.06
C ASN A 26 -8.60 -3.52 15.39
N LEU A 27 -8.65 -3.73 14.08
CA LEU A 27 -9.83 -3.56 13.25
C LEU A 27 -10.29 -4.93 12.74
N GLU A 28 -11.59 -5.11 12.66
CA GLU A 28 -12.22 -6.26 12.01
C GLU A 28 -13.01 -5.74 10.80
N ASP A 29 -12.80 -6.32 9.62
CA ASP A 29 -13.56 -5.98 8.43
C ASP A 29 -14.85 -6.80 8.31
N ASP A 30 -15.90 -6.15 7.78
CA ASP A 30 -17.16 -6.84 7.48
C ASP A 30 -16.96 -7.77 6.26
N PRO A 31 -17.37 -9.05 6.33
CA PRO A 31 -17.22 -9.99 5.21
C PRO A 31 -17.92 -9.55 3.94
N THR A 32 -18.87 -8.62 4.02
CA THR A 32 -19.56 -8.04 2.84
C THR A 32 -18.78 -6.91 2.17
N ASN A 33 -17.65 -6.49 2.72
CA ASN A 33 -16.79 -5.50 2.09
C ASN A 33 -16.36 -5.95 0.69
N THR A 34 -16.32 -5.02 -0.24
CA THR A 34 -15.92 -5.25 -1.63
C THR A 34 -14.43 -5.00 -1.89
N ALA A 35 -13.73 -4.48 -0.89
CA ALA A 35 -12.31 -4.22 -0.94
C ALA A 35 -11.63 -4.63 0.37
N TRP A 36 -10.35 -5.00 0.30
CA TRP A 36 -9.47 -5.19 1.46
C TRP A 36 -8.75 -3.89 1.79
N LEU A 37 -8.60 -3.61 3.09
CA LEU A 37 -7.78 -2.50 3.59
C LEU A 37 -6.30 -2.88 3.48
N ARG A 38 -5.54 -2.17 2.65
CA ARG A 38 -4.11 -2.45 2.38
C ARG A 38 -3.17 -1.42 3.01
N GLY A 39 -3.71 -0.32 3.47
CA GLY A 39 -3.02 0.74 4.19
C GLY A 39 -4.02 1.68 4.79
N VAL A 40 -3.62 2.39 5.83
CA VAL A 40 -4.45 3.41 6.47
C VAL A 40 -3.58 4.49 7.08
N ASP A 41 -3.92 5.74 6.80
CA ASP A 41 -3.33 6.89 7.45
C ASP A 41 -4.12 7.20 8.71
N LEU A 42 -3.55 6.85 9.86
CA LEU A 42 -4.22 7.03 11.14
C LEU A 42 -3.29 7.69 12.17
N TYR A 43 -3.89 8.44 13.06
CA TYR A 43 -3.23 9.03 14.21
C TYR A 43 -4.21 9.15 15.39
N LEU A 44 -3.66 9.23 16.58
CA LEU A 44 -4.41 9.59 17.78
C LEU A 44 -4.23 11.08 18.06
N GLU A 45 -5.24 11.66 18.66
CA GLU A 45 -5.16 13.02 19.20
C GLU A 45 -5.81 13.06 20.59
N ASN A 46 -5.15 13.70 21.55
CA ASN A 46 -5.75 13.95 22.85
C ASN A 46 -6.52 15.29 22.89
N GLU A 47 -7.21 15.58 23.99
CA GLU A 47 -7.99 16.81 24.17
C GLU A 47 -7.13 18.09 24.15
N HIS A 48 -5.81 17.97 24.24
CA HIS A 48 -4.85 19.09 24.13
C HIS A 48 -4.34 19.31 22.70
N GLY A 49 -4.77 18.48 21.73
CA GLY A 49 -4.33 18.55 20.34
C GLY A 49 -2.95 17.93 20.09
N GLU A 50 -2.44 17.15 21.03
CA GLU A 50 -1.19 16.39 20.85
C GLU A 50 -1.48 15.14 20.02
N ARG A 51 -0.67 14.91 18.97
CA ARG A 51 -0.86 13.81 18.00
C ARG A 51 0.19 12.74 18.14
N PHE A 52 -0.26 11.49 18.01
CA PHE A 52 0.56 10.28 18.05
C PHE A 52 0.33 9.51 16.76
N GLY A 53 1.34 9.45 15.92
CA GLY A 53 1.29 8.85 14.57
C GLY A 53 1.82 7.44 14.49
N SER A 54 2.00 6.95 13.27
CA SER A 54 2.42 5.57 12.98
C SER A 54 3.95 5.42 12.77
N SER A 55 4.79 6.12 13.51
CA SER A 55 6.26 6.15 13.29
C SER A 55 7.05 5.12 14.09
N ILE A 56 6.52 3.96 14.39
CA ILE A 56 7.15 3.00 15.30
C ILE A 56 8.09 2.05 14.55
N ASN A 57 9.40 2.19 14.75
CA ASN A 57 10.43 1.14 14.50
C ASN A 57 10.23 0.24 13.26
N GLY A 58 9.54 0.73 12.22
CA GLY A 58 9.39 0.05 10.94
C GLY A 58 8.23 -0.96 10.83
N ILE A 59 7.50 -1.25 11.90
CA ILE A 59 6.29 -2.08 11.85
C ILE A 59 5.08 -1.19 12.17
N THR A 60 4.31 -0.85 11.15
CA THR A 60 3.14 0.03 11.30
C THR A 60 1.81 -0.70 11.16
N ALA A 61 1.82 -1.85 10.49
CA ALA A 61 0.63 -2.68 10.28
C ALA A 61 0.98 -4.16 10.14
N SER A 62 0.03 -5.05 10.47
CA SER A 62 0.08 -6.46 10.10
C SER A 62 -1.24 -6.92 9.52
N GLY A 63 -1.15 -7.92 8.63
CA GLY A 63 -2.31 -8.51 7.97
C GLY A 63 -3.15 -9.39 8.88
N ASP A 64 -4.37 -9.63 8.46
CA ASP A 64 -5.18 -10.72 8.97
C ASP A 64 -4.55 -12.05 8.51
N PRO A 65 -4.30 -13.01 9.41
CA PRO A 65 -3.77 -14.33 9.04
C PRO A 65 -4.66 -15.09 8.04
N ASP A 66 -5.95 -14.82 8.04
CA ASP A 66 -6.96 -15.50 7.21
C ASP A 66 -7.44 -14.63 6.03
N GLY A 67 -6.89 -13.42 5.87
CA GLY A 67 -7.32 -12.44 4.87
C GLY A 67 -6.19 -11.71 4.16
N GLU A 68 -6.53 -10.96 3.11
CA GLU A 68 -5.58 -10.13 2.36
C GLU A 68 -5.49 -8.68 2.89
N GLY A 69 -6.34 -8.30 3.86
CA GLY A 69 -6.37 -6.98 4.48
C GLY A 69 -5.39 -6.85 5.66
N TYR A 70 -5.17 -5.61 6.08
CA TYR A 70 -4.52 -5.31 7.35
C TYR A 70 -5.56 -5.18 8.45
N ALA A 71 -5.28 -5.77 9.62
CA ALA A 71 -6.18 -5.81 10.76
C ALA A 71 -5.59 -5.15 12.01
N THR A 72 -4.27 -5.13 12.16
CA THR A 72 -3.60 -4.57 13.35
C THR A 72 -2.68 -3.44 12.96
N PHE A 73 -2.78 -2.33 13.69
CA PHE A 73 -1.97 -1.12 13.46
C PHE A 73 -1.28 -0.70 14.75
N TRP A 74 -0.05 -0.18 14.62
CA TRP A 74 0.75 0.34 15.73
C TRP A 74 0.99 1.83 15.57
N LEU A 75 0.83 2.55 16.67
CA LEU A 75 1.00 3.99 16.79
C LEU A 75 1.96 4.33 17.91
N ASP A 76 2.52 5.52 17.90
CA ASP A 76 3.26 6.07 19.02
C ASP A 76 2.39 6.09 20.27
N SER A 77 3.01 5.84 21.42
CA SER A 77 2.28 5.71 22.67
C SER A 77 1.95 7.06 23.31
N PRO A 78 0.69 7.34 23.62
CA PRO A 78 0.31 8.45 24.48
C PRO A 78 0.49 8.15 25.99
N PHE A 79 1.08 7.03 26.38
CA PHE A 79 1.15 6.56 27.78
C PHE A 79 1.71 7.58 28.76
N PHE A 80 2.66 8.41 28.33
CA PHE A 80 3.26 9.44 29.16
C PHE A 80 2.69 10.84 28.89
N SER A 81 1.67 10.96 28.02
CA SER A 81 0.97 12.22 27.82
C SER A 81 0.07 12.55 29.03
N GLN A 82 -0.32 13.82 29.14
CA GLN A 82 -1.21 14.28 30.22
C GLN A 82 -2.69 14.26 29.82
N GLY A 83 -3.02 13.69 28.67
CA GLY A 83 -4.40 13.60 28.18
C GLY A 83 -5.19 12.48 28.84
N GLU A 84 -6.46 12.73 29.11
CA GLU A 84 -7.41 11.74 29.65
C GLU A 84 -8.33 11.18 28.55
N HIS A 85 -8.47 11.90 27.44
CA HIS A 85 -9.34 11.54 26.32
C HIS A 85 -8.54 11.38 25.04
N LEU A 86 -8.77 10.27 24.34
CA LEU A 86 -8.12 9.96 23.08
C LEU A 86 -9.17 9.75 21.99
N THR A 87 -8.89 10.29 20.82
CA THR A 87 -9.69 10.08 19.61
C THR A 87 -8.77 9.51 18.52
N LEU A 88 -9.18 8.41 17.91
CA LEU A 88 -8.54 7.88 16.72
C LEU A 88 -9.09 8.60 15.50
N TYR A 89 -8.19 9.12 14.67
CA TYR A 89 -8.52 9.74 13.39
C TYR A 89 -7.97 8.92 12.25
N ILE A 90 -8.78 8.74 11.21
CA ILE A 90 -8.39 8.08 9.97
C ILE A 90 -8.54 9.10 8.85
N SER A 91 -7.42 9.47 8.21
CA SER A 91 -7.35 10.52 7.20
C SER A 91 -7.19 9.98 5.78
N GLY A 92 -6.82 8.72 5.61
CA GLY A 92 -6.67 8.09 4.30
C GLY A 92 -6.71 6.59 4.40
N ALA A 93 -6.95 5.92 3.27
CA ALA A 93 -6.92 4.47 3.17
C ALA A 93 -6.49 4.01 1.78
N ASP A 94 -5.70 2.94 1.74
CA ASP A 94 -5.34 2.20 0.54
C ASP A 94 -6.18 0.93 0.45
N TRP A 95 -6.69 0.66 -0.74
CA TRP A 95 -7.60 -0.42 -1.00
C TRP A 95 -7.10 -1.38 -2.07
N LYS A 96 -7.47 -2.64 -1.92
CA LYS A 96 -7.46 -3.63 -3.00
C LYS A 96 -8.89 -4.13 -3.19
N ASP A 97 -9.54 -3.71 -4.27
CA ASP A 97 -10.87 -4.19 -4.60
C ASP A 97 -10.81 -5.69 -4.90
N LYS A 98 -11.79 -6.45 -4.37
CA LYS A 98 -11.79 -7.93 -4.43
C LYS A 98 -11.94 -8.46 -5.86
N ASP A 99 -12.51 -7.66 -6.76
CA ASP A 99 -12.75 -7.96 -8.18
C ASP A 99 -11.81 -7.18 -9.11
N ALA A 100 -10.78 -6.50 -8.58
CA ALA A 100 -9.83 -5.75 -9.39
C ALA A 100 -9.11 -6.68 -10.38
N PRO A 101 -9.05 -6.30 -11.66
CA PRO A 101 -8.31 -7.06 -12.66
C PRO A 101 -6.82 -6.97 -12.38
N ARG A 102 -6.08 -8.00 -12.76
CA ARG A 102 -4.62 -7.93 -12.80
C ARG A 102 -4.16 -6.90 -13.81
N VAL A 103 -3.03 -6.27 -13.54
CA VAL A 103 -2.36 -5.38 -14.48
C VAL A 103 -1.80 -6.22 -15.63
N ARG A 104 -2.30 -6.00 -16.85
CA ARG A 104 -1.75 -6.61 -18.04
C ARG A 104 -0.64 -5.74 -18.58
N VAL A 105 0.55 -6.30 -18.77
CA VAL A 105 1.70 -5.62 -19.37
C VAL A 105 2.10 -6.36 -20.66
N ASP A 106 2.08 -5.62 -21.75
CA ASP A 106 2.63 -6.07 -23.04
C ASP A 106 4.06 -5.54 -23.14
N LEU A 107 5.01 -6.46 -22.93
CA LEU A 107 6.45 -6.18 -22.89
C LEU A 107 7.00 -5.84 -24.30
N GLY A 108 6.40 -6.41 -25.34
CA GLY A 108 6.81 -6.21 -26.72
C GLY A 108 6.40 -4.83 -27.24
N THR A 109 5.19 -4.37 -26.93
CA THR A 109 4.68 -3.06 -27.34
C THR A 109 4.99 -1.95 -26.32
N GLY A 110 5.33 -2.31 -25.08
CA GLY A 110 5.61 -1.36 -24.02
C GLY A 110 4.35 -0.68 -23.49
N THR A 111 3.23 -1.41 -23.37
CA THR A 111 1.95 -0.89 -22.87
C THR A 111 1.46 -1.65 -21.66
N ALA A 112 0.68 -0.97 -20.81
CA ALA A 112 0.04 -1.61 -19.66
C ALA A 112 -1.42 -1.17 -19.52
N GLU A 113 -2.26 -2.09 -19.01
CA GLU A 113 -3.69 -1.90 -18.78
C GLU A 113 -4.04 -2.20 -17.32
N HIS A 114 -5.05 -1.56 -16.79
CA HIS A 114 -5.54 -1.74 -15.41
C HIS A 114 -4.51 -1.37 -14.34
N LEU A 115 -3.70 -0.36 -14.60
CA LEU A 115 -2.74 0.15 -13.62
C LEU A 115 -3.47 0.74 -12.40
N PRO A 116 -2.95 0.49 -11.18
CA PRO A 116 -3.45 1.17 -9.99
C PRO A 116 -3.30 2.69 -10.06
N ASP A 117 -4.07 3.40 -9.23
CA ASP A 117 -4.02 4.84 -9.15
C ASP A 117 -2.59 5.35 -8.86
N GLY A 118 -2.18 6.35 -9.62
CA GLY A 118 -0.86 6.97 -9.50
C GLY A 118 0.30 6.17 -10.07
N ILE A 119 0.13 4.91 -10.45
CA ILE A 119 1.18 4.07 -11.02
C ILE A 119 1.20 4.21 -12.55
N GLN A 120 2.39 4.34 -13.11
CA GLN A 120 2.61 4.38 -14.54
C GLN A 120 3.64 3.33 -14.95
N PHE A 121 3.34 2.58 -16.01
CA PHE A 121 4.32 1.71 -16.64
C PHE A 121 5.34 2.57 -17.40
N LEU A 122 6.61 2.43 -17.07
CA LEU A 122 7.66 3.25 -17.66
C LEU A 122 8.26 2.56 -18.89
N ARG A 123 8.69 1.30 -18.74
CA ARG A 123 9.28 0.50 -19.82
C ARG A 123 9.49 -0.96 -19.39
N ALA A 124 9.75 -1.81 -20.38
CA ALA A 124 10.36 -3.13 -20.18
C ALA A 124 11.70 -3.20 -20.92
N GLU A 125 12.67 -3.89 -20.36
CA GLU A 125 13.98 -4.10 -20.95
C GLU A 125 14.25 -5.61 -21.10
N ARG A 126 14.48 -6.06 -22.32
CA ARG A 126 14.87 -7.45 -22.59
C ARG A 126 16.26 -7.73 -22.03
N GLN A 127 16.39 -8.83 -21.30
CA GLN A 127 17.64 -9.33 -20.73
C GLN A 127 17.99 -10.68 -21.38
N ALA A 128 19.19 -11.21 -21.09
CA ALA A 128 19.61 -12.53 -21.57
C ALA A 128 18.67 -13.65 -21.09
N GLU A 129 18.10 -13.52 -19.90
CA GLU A 129 17.25 -14.52 -19.26
C GLU A 129 15.93 -13.88 -18.78
N GLY A 130 15.13 -13.32 -19.70
CA GLY A 130 13.82 -12.74 -19.39
C GLY A 130 13.76 -11.24 -19.60
N TRP A 131 13.06 -10.54 -18.71
CA TRP A 131 12.82 -9.11 -18.80
C TRP A 131 13.07 -8.41 -17.45
N ILE A 132 13.28 -7.10 -17.49
CA ILE A 132 13.12 -6.22 -16.34
C ILE A 132 12.02 -5.23 -16.68
N VAL A 133 11.06 -5.07 -15.77
CA VAL A 133 9.98 -4.10 -15.90
C VAL A 133 10.19 -2.94 -14.92
N TYR A 134 9.74 -1.75 -15.32
CA TYR A 134 9.90 -0.51 -14.56
C TYR A 134 8.57 0.21 -14.49
N PHE A 135 8.21 0.59 -13.27
CA PHE A 135 7.03 1.40 -12.98
C PHE A 135 7.45 2.65 -12.22
N THR A 136 6.79 3.77 -12.48
CA THR A 136 6.99 4.99 -11.70
C THR A 136 5.70 5.35 -10.98
N MET A 137 5.84 5.94 -9.79
CA MET A 137 4.75 6.25 -8.90
C MET A 137 5.08 7.43 -7.98
N PRO A 138 4.08 8.16 -7.47
CA PRO A 138 4.29 9.18 -6.46
C PRO A 138 4.95 8.59 -5.22
N ARG A 139 5.87 9.36 -4.63
CA ARG A 139 6.45 9.03 -3.33
C ARG A 139 5.42 9.31 -2.24
N GLU A 140 5.21 8.35 -1.36
CA GLU A 140 4.35 8.55 -0.21
C GLU A 140 4.97 9.53 0.78
N THR A 141 4.16 10.41 1.33
CA THR A 141 4.60 11.47 2.25
C THR A 141 5.12 10.93 3.58
N ASN A 142 4.71 9.72 3.96
CA ASN A 142 5.15 9.04 5.18
C ASN A 142 6.52 8.33 5.04
N GLY A 143 7.13 8.36 3.84
CA GLY A 143 8.44 7.74 3.58
C GLY A 143 8.42 6.20 3.51
N SER A 144 7.26 5.58 3.56
CA SER A 144 7.13 4.12 3.43
C SER A 144 7.41 3.68 2.00
N LEU A 145 8.21 2.63 1.86
CA LEU A 145 8.47 1.96 0.58
C LEU A 145 7.75 0.62 0.60
N TYR A 146 6.62 0.55 -0.11
CA TYR A 146 5.91 -0.70 -0.30
C TYR A 146 6.10 -1.19 -1.74
N ASN A 147 6.19 -2.50 -1.91
CA ASN A 147 6.06 -3.08 -3.24
C ASN A 147 4.62 -2.87 -3.71
N ASN A 148 4.46 -2.32 -4.90
CA ASN A 148 3.12 -2.08 -5.47
C ASN A 148 2.54 -3.34 -6.11
N PHE A 149 3.40 -4.31 -6.37
CA PHE A 149 3.00 -5.60 -6.92
C PHE A 149 3.36 -6.74 -5.96
N SER A 150 2.60 -7.83 -6.04
CA SER A 150 2.87 -9.07 -5.29
C SER A 150 4.13 -9.76 -5.79
N GLY A 151 4.63 -10.74 -5.02
CA GLY A 151 5.82 -11.51 -5.37
C GLY A 151 5.63 -12.50 -6.52
N GLY A 152 4.65 -12.32 -7.43
CA GLY A 152 4.41 -13.22 -8.54
C GLY A 152 3.74 -12.57 -9.74
N PHE A 153 3.83 -13.26 -10.89
CA PHE A 153 3.15 -12.89 -12.13
C PHE A 153 2.65 -14.12 -12.88
N TRP A 154 1.77 -13.92 -13.83
CA TRP A 154 1.19 -14.97 -14.68
C TRP A 154 1.42 -14.65 -16.15
N ASP A 155 1.55 -15.69 -16.97
CA ASP A 155 1.51 -15.57 -18.42
C ASP A 155 0.07 -15.66 -18.98
N GLU A 156 -0.06 -15.56 -20.29
CA GLU A 156 -1.36 -15.70 -20.99
C GLU A 156 -1.98 -17.11 -20.87
N ALA A 157 -1.18 -18.12 -20.61
CA ALA A 157 -1.63 -19.49 -20.39
C ALA A 157 -2.06 -19.74 -18.93
N GLY A 158 -1.84 -18.76 -18.03
CA GLY A 158 -2.14 -18.87 -16.60
C GLY A 158 -1.05 -19.55 -15.78
N ASN A 159 0.14 -19.78 -16.33
CA ASN A 159 1.26 -20.27 -15.55
C ASN A 159 1.75 -19.17 -14.60
N HIS A 160 2.08 -19.55 -13.36
CA HIS A 160 2.54 -18.67 -12.31
C HIS A 160 4.07 -18.70 -12.19
N TYR A 161 4.67 -17.52 -12.02
CA TYR A 161 6.10 -17.30 -11.85
C TYR A 161 6.34 -16.43 -10.62
N GLU A 162 7.47 -16.63 -9.93
CA GLU A 162 7.85 -15.89 -8.73
C GLU A 162 8.71 -14.67 -9.06
N ILE A 163 8.48 -13.57 -8.33
CA ILE A 163 9.33 -12.37 -8.34
C ILE A 163 10.13 -12.37 -7.04
N TRP A 164 11.43 -12.62 -7.13
CA TRP A 164 12.31 -12.78 -5.95
C TRP A 164 12.95 -11.48 -5.47
N GLN A 165 12.91 -10.44 -6.29
CA GLN A 165 13.60 -9.19 -5.97
C GLN A 165 12.85 -7.98 -6.54
N PHE A 166 12.70 -6.97 -5.71
CA PHE A 166 12.23 -5.65 -6.10
C PHE A 166 13.36 -4.64 -5.88
N GLY A 167 13.53 -3.72 -6.83
CA GLY A 167 14.44 -2.59 -6.72
C GLY A 167 13.66 -1.29 -6.70
N HIS A 168 14.09 -0.34 -5.85
CA HIS A 168 13.50 0.99 -5.78
C HIS A 168 14.58 2.05 -5.97
N THR A 169 14.29 3.04 -6.80
CA THR A 169 15.18 4.20 -7.02
C THR A 169 14.36 5.49 -6.98
N TYR A 170 14.94 6.54 -6.39
CA TYR A 170 14.31 7.86 -6.41
C TYR A 170 14.41 8.47 -7.80
N GLY A 171 13.32 9.12 -8.22
CA GLY A 171 13.21 9.64 -9.58
C GLY A 171 12.96 8.55 -10.62
N TYR A 172 13.14 8.89 -11.86
CA TYR A 172 12.99 7.98 -12.99
C TYR A 172 14.09 8.21 -14.05
N ARG A 173 14.35 7.20 -14.85
CA ARG A 173 15.20 7.35 -16.03
C ARG A 173 14.34 7.75 -17.21
N ASP A 174 14.53 8.98 -17.71
CA ASP A 174 13.85 9.47 -18.88
C ASP A 174 14.11 8.55 -20.09
N PRO A 175 13.08 7.94 -20.68
CA PRO A 175 13.24 6.97 -21.77
C PRO A 175 13.76 7.59 -23.07
N VAL A 176 13.60 8.91 -23.26
CA VAL A 176 14.03 9.62 -24.46
C VAL A 176 15.47 10.06 -24.35
N THR A 177 15.86 10.63 -23.22
CA THR A 177 17.21 11.18 -23.01
C THR A 177 18.18 10.19 -22.35
N GLY A 178 17.68 9.12 -21.75
CA GLY A 178 18.44 8.15 -20.99
C GLY A 178 19.05 8.70 -19.70
N LYS A 179 18.71 9.93 -19.30
CA LYS A 179 19.22 10.56 -18.07
C LYS A 179 18.31 10.23 -16.90
N THR A 180 18.91 10.07 -15.72
CA THR A 180 18.15 10.02 -14.49
C THR A 180 17.61 11.41 -14.18
N VAL A 181 16.31 11.51 -14.02
CA VAL A 181 15.62 12.69 -13.49
C VAL A 181 15.40 12.40 -12.01
N GLU A 182 16.14 13.08 -11.15
CA GLU A 182 15.93 13.02 -9.71
C GLU A 182 14.75 13.93 -9.36
N GLU A 183 13.64 13.32 -8.98
CA GLU A 183 12.48 14.01 -8.44
C GLU A 183 12.22 13.52 -7.04
N ASP A 184 12.18 14.43 -6.07
CA ASP A 184 11.89 14.10 -4.67
C ASP A 184 10.47 13.55 -4.45
N THR A 185 9.59 13.73 -5.45
CA THR A 185 8.17 13.36 -5.39
C THR A 185 7.82 12.05 -6.07
N MET A 186 8.76 11.46 -6.82
CA MET A 186 8.53 10.22 -7.58
C MET A 186 9.59 9.19 -7.26
N PHE A 187 9.21 7.92 -7.32
CA PHE A 187 10.17 6.83 -7.31
C PHE A 187 9.84 5.78 -8.36
N THR A 188 10.84 4.98 -8.71
CA THR A 188 10.72 3.89 -9.67
C THR A 188 10.87 2.55 -8.94
N GLU A 189 9.86 1.69 -9.09
CA GLU A 189 9.92 0.27 -8.73
C GLU A 189 10.31 -0.53 -9.95
N ASN A 190 11.23 -1.46 -9.82
CA ASN A 190 11.61 -2.39 -10.88
C ASN A 190 11.80 -3.80 -10.34
N PHE A 191 11.56 -4.78 -11.19
CA PHE A 191 11.79 -6.18 -10.84
C PHE A 191 12.03 -7.03 -12.08
N PRO A 192 12.84 -8.10 -11.95
CA PRO A 192 13.09 -9.04 -13.04
C PRO A 192 11.92 -10.03 -13.20
N LEU A 193 11.59 -10.35 -14.43
CA LEU A 193 10.76 -11.46 -14.84
C LEU A 193 11.69 -12.57 -15.31
N ALA A 194 12.39 -13.22 -14.36
CA ALA A 194 13.45 -14.16 -14.65
C ALA A 194 12.92 -15.43 -15.33
N GLY A 195 13.59 -15.85 -16.40
CA GLY A 195 13.22 -17.04 -17.17
C GLY A 195 11.98 -16.88 -18.03
N PHE A 196 11.35 -15.70 -18.05
CA PHE A 196 10.17 -15.46 -18.87
C PHE A 196 10.56 -14.96 -20.27
N GLU A 197 10.15 -15.69 -21.30
CA GLU A 197 10.47 -15.37 -22.69
C GLU A 197 9.29 -14.83 -23.50
N GLY A 198 8.08 -14.84 -22.93
CA GLY A 198 6.88 -14.30 -23.56
C GLY A 198 6.85 -12.78 -23.63
N ASP A 199 5.81 -12.25 -24.24
CA ASP A 199 5.64 -10.80 -24.43
C ASP A 199 4.52 -10.21 -23.56
N VAL A 200 3.68 -11.04 -22.91
CA VAL A 200 2.57 -10.54 -22.08
C VAL A 200 2.59 -11.17 -20.71
N VAL A 201 2.47 -10.33 -19.68
CA VAL A 201 2.38 -10.78 -18.29
C VAL A 201 1.21 -10.12 -17.58
N TYR A 202 0.72 -10.78 -16.53
CA TYR A 202 -0.33 -10.30 -15.64
C TYR A 202 0.25 -10.18 -14.23
N LEU A 203 0.25 -8.96 -13.68
CA LEU A 203 0.77 -8.64 -12.36
C LEU A 203 -0.38 -8.45 -11.39
N GLU A 204 -0.21 -8.93 -10.18
CA GLU A 204 -1.17 -8.72 -9.09
C GLU A 204 -0.81 -7.46 -8.31
N PRO A 205 -1.62 -6.39 -8.32
CA PRO A 205 -1.33 -5.20 -7.53
C PRO A 205 -1.58 -5.49 -6.04
N ASN A 206 -0.74 -4.93 -5.17
CA ASN A 206 -0.95 -4.99 -3.73
C ASN A 206 -2.07 -4.04 -3.27
N ARG A 207 -2.27 -2.95 -4.00
CA ARG A 207 -3.38 -2.01 -3.89
C ARG A 207 -3.76 -1.52 -5.28
N ASN A 208 -4.98 -1.09 -5.48
CA ASN A 208 -5.41 -0.54 -6.77
C ASN A 208 -5.99 0.88 -6.69
N ARG A 209 -6.38 1.35 -5.50
CA ARG A 209 -6.83 2.72 -5.29
C ARG A 209 -6.47 3.24 -3.90
N THR A 210 -6.38 4.57 -3.81
CA THR A 210 -6.14 5.31 -2.57
C THR A 210 -7.27 6.32 -2.38
N THR A 211 -7.72 6.50 -1.14
CA THR A 211 -8.73 7.49 -0.77
C THR A 211 -8.20 8.39 0.31
N ASP A 212 -8.14 9.70 0.05
CA ASP A 212 -7.87 10.72 1.05
C ASP A 212 -9.20 11.28 1.59
N PHE A 213 -9.39 11.24 2.88
CA PHE A 213 -10.59 11.76 3.52
C PHE A 213 -10.41 13.25 3.83
N SER A 214 -11.12 14.12 3.10
CA SER A 214 -11.10 15.58 3.34
C SER A 214 -11.53 15.97 4.77
N ILE A 215 -12.34 15.13 5.39
CA ILE A 215 -12.71 15.18 6.81
C ILE A 215 -12.37 13.81 7.38
N PRO A 216 -11.36 13.71 8.27
CA PRO A 216 -11.00 12.44 8.87
C PRO A 216 -12.16 11.78 9.61
N VAL A 217 -12.27 10.47 9.50
CA VAL A 217 -13.18 9.69 10.34
C VAL A 217 -12.64 9.68 11.75
N SER A 218 -13.46 10.06 12.74
CA SER A 218 -13.06 10.19 14.14
C SER A 218 -13.79 9.17 15.01
N ILE A 219 -13.04 8.46 15.85
CA ILE A 219 -13.56 7.39 16.74
C ILE A 219 -13.04 7.67 18.15
N PRO A 220 -13.90 8.11 19.08
CA PRO A 220 -13.52 8.24 20.48
C PRO A 220 -13.16 6.88 21.09
N ILE A 221 -12.04 6.79 21.81
CA ILE A 221 -11.54 5.54 22.41
C ILE A 221 -11.55 5.54 23.94
N SER A 222 -11.74 6.68 24.58
CA SER A 222 -11.82 6.80 26.06
C SER A 222 -12.90 7.76 26.46
#